data_9b72aa0080c896d4419dde9660fa1350
#
_entry.id   9b72aa0080c896d4419dde9660fa1350
#
_cell.length_a   1.000
_cell.length_b   1.000
_cell.length_c   1.000
_cell.angle_alpha   90.00
_cell.angle_beta   90.00
_cell.angle_gamma   90.00
#
_symmetry.space_group_name_H-M   'P 1'
#
loop_
_entity.id
_entity.type
_entity.pdbx_description
1 polymer ?
#
loop_
_entity_poly.entity_id
_entity_poly.type
_entity_poly.pdbx_seq_one_letter_code
_entity_poly.pdbx_strand_id
1 'polypeptide(L)'
;LDWLPSEDDSDYGVFFQSQHVIPGRRRNFKSFSYSKANLYRVWGEKWKENWRPMIVGQLKAHGMNTLGNWSSDELFGTTEIPYVTSLPEFPTTKQNIFRDFPDVFNEEYEETAKKNAQELAPRANDPWMIGYFLRNEPSWAFVDNLVLADETLYNPARTSCKEKLIARMEEKYQSIDALNKAWNTDFVSFADLYRPQKEISKRSDAAKEDMRAFSRDML
;
A
#
# COMPACT_ATOMS: atom_id res chain seq x y z
N LEU A 1 10.43 15.31 -28.58
CA LEU A 1 10.41 14.43 -29.76
C LEU A 1 9.65 15.18 -30.84
N ASP A 2 10.29 15.41 -32.00
CA ASP A 2 9.81 16.31 -33.07
C ASP A 2 8.50 15.84 -33.75
N TRP A 3 8.10 14.61 -33.50
CA TRP A 3 6.90 13.99 -34.06
C TRP A 3 5.70 13.92 -33.05
N LEU A 4 5.88 14.38 -31.81
CA LEU A 4 4.78 14.52 -30.90
C LEU A 4 3.96 15.76 -31.24
N PRO A 5 2.62 15.71 -31.10
CA PRO A 5 1.79 16.91 -31.17
C PRO A 5 2.19 17.91 -30.08
N SER A 6 1.84 19.16 -30.25
CA SER A 6 1.95 20.15 -29.18
C SER A 6 0.96 19.83 -28.05
N GLU A 7 1.29 20.24 -26.82
CA GLU A 7 0.36 20.16 -25.70
C GLU A 7 -0.89 21.02 -25.89
N ASP A 8 -0.75 22.10 -26.69
CA ASP A 8 -1.84 23.01 -27.04
C ASP A 8 -2.60 22.56 -28.32
N ASP A 9 -2.27 21.38 -28.86
CA ASP A 9 -3.00 20.81 -29.99
C ASP A 9 -4.46 20.54 -29.62
N SER A 10 -5.40 21.01 -30.45
CA SER A 10 -6.83 20.92 -30.18
C SER A 10 -7.35 19.49 -30.08
N ASP A 11 -6.75 18.56 -30.82
CA ASP A 11 -7.21 17.19 -30.94
C ASP A 11 -6.42 16.23 -30.02
N TYR A 12 -5.11 16.46 -29.91
CA TYR A 12 -4.21 15.52 -29.25
C TYR A 12 -3.64 16.03 -27.91
N GLY A 13 -3.75 17.32 -27.61
CA GLY A 13 -3.23 17.90 -26.36
C GLY A 13 -3.81 17.23 -25.10
N VAL A 14 -5.06 16.78 -25.16
CA VAL A 14 -5.74 16.07 -24.05
C VAL A 14 -5.11 14.72 -23.69
N PHE A 15 -4.26 14.16 -24.54
CA PHE A 15 -3.57 12.89 -24.28
C PHE A 15 -2.22 13.05 -23.58
N PHE A 16 -1.79 14.29 -23.31
CA PHE A 16 -0.69 14.54 -22.40
C PHE A 16 -1.17 14.42 -20.96
N GLN A 17 -0.41 13.71 -20.14
CA GLN A 17 -0.68 13.50 -18.72
C GLN A 17 0.54 13.92 -17.90
N SER A 18 0.32 14.76 -16.89
CA SER A 18 1.31 15.03 -15.87
C SER A 18 1.42 13.82 -14.96
N GLN A 19 2.58 13.19 -14.92
CA GLN A 19 2.81 12.12 -13.94
C GLN A 19 3.36 12.72 -12.66
N HIS A 20 2.72 12.41 -11.53
CA HIS A 20 3.23 12.75 -10.22
C HIS A 20 4.54 11.99 -9.97
N VAL A 21 5.47 12.72 -9.38
CA VAL A 21 6.84 12.30 -9.15
C VAL A 21 6.91 11.02 -8.35
N ILE A 22 7.66 10.05 -8.84
CA ILE A 22 8.17 8.95 -8.01
C ILE A 22 9.03 9.58 -6.90
N PRO A 23 8.77 9.28 -5.62
CA PRO A 23 9.59 9.81 -4.52
C PRO A 23 11.09 9.60 -4.79
N GLY A 24 11.87 10.67 -4.73
CA GLY A 24 13.31 10.65 -5.00
C GLY A 24 13.73 11.10 -6.41
N ARG A 25 12.82 11.32 -7.35
CA ARG A 25 13.10 11.93 -8.66
C ARG A 25 12.56 13.35 -8.72
N ARG A 26 13.44 14.31 -8.91
CA ARG A 26 13.14 15.77 -8.91
C ARG A 26 12.51 16.32 -10.20
N ARG A 27 11.97 15.52 -11.09
CA ARG A 27 11.39 16.00 -12.35
C ARG A 27 9.96 15.55 -12.52
N ASN A 28 9.05 16.53 -12.56
CA ASN A 28 7.76 16.34 -13.17
C ASN A 28 8.00 16.05 -14.65
N PHE A 29 7.55 14.91 -15.14
CA PHE A 29 7.56 14.64 -16.57
C PHE A 29 6.12 14.46 -17.05
N LYS A 30 5.91 14.88 -18.27
CA LYS A 30 4.67 14.67 -18.98
C LYS A 30 4.80 13.40 -19.81
N SER A 31 3.78 12.56 -19.77
CA SER A 31 3.68 11.41 -20.65
C SER A 31 2.59 11.64 -21.69
N PHE A 32 2.78 11.12 -22.89
CA PHE A 32 1.78 11.13 -23.94
C PHE A 32 1.20 9.74 -24.14
N SER A 33 -0.14 9.63 -24.10
CA SER A 33 -0.83 8.35 -24.29
C SER A 33 -1.02 8.03 -25.76
N TYR A 34 -0.08 7.33 -26.36
CA TYR A 34 -0.16 6.88 -27.76
C TYR A 34 -1.40 6.02 -28.01
N SER A 35 -1.72 5.12 -27.08
CA SER A 35 -2.86 4.23 -27.23
C SER A 35 -4.15 5.01 -27.39
N LYS A 36 -4.41 5.98 -26.49
CA LYS A 36 -5.61 6.81 -26.55
C LYS A 36 -5.62 7.70 -27.79
N ALA A 37 -4.48 8.31 -28.13
CA ALA A 37 -4.34 9.14 -29.33
C ALA A 37 -4.58 8.33 -30.62
N ASN A 38 -4.10 7.09 -30.71
CA ASN A 38 -4.36 6.23 -31.84
C ASN A 38 -5.84 5.82 -31.95
N LEU A 39 -6.49 5.53 -30.83
CA LEU A 39 -7.94 5.26 -30.79
C LEU A 39 -8.74 6.49 -31.27
N TYR A 40 -8.38 7.67 -30.79
CA TYR A 40 -8.97 8.93 -31.21
C TYR A 40 -8.76 9.19 -32.71
N ARG A 41 -7.57 8.91 -33.23
CA ARG A 41 -7.30 9.06 -34.68
C ARG A 41 -8.20 8.19 -35.54
N VAL A 42 -8.60 7.01 -35.04
CA VAL A 42 -9.46 6.07 -35.79
C VAL A 42 -10.94 6.42 -35.63
N TRP A 43 -11.37 6.82 -34.42
CA TRP A 43 -12.79 6.94 -34.10
C TRP A 43 -13.24 8.35 -33.66
N GLY A 44 -12.31 9.34 -33.65
CA GLY A 44 -12.60 10.69 -33.19
C GLY A 44 -13.10 10.69 -31.73
N GLU A 45 -14.03 11.58 -31.42
CA GLU A 45 -14.59 11.74 -30.08
C GLU A 45 -15.30 10.48 -29.54
N LYS A 46 -15.75 9.61 -30.43
CA LYS A 46 -16.42 8.34 -30.07
C LYS A 46 -15.45 7.19 -29.74
N TRP A 47 -14.17 7.48 -29.61
CA TRP A 47 -13.15 6.43 -29.40
C TRP A 47 -13.43 5.58 -28.15
N LYS A 48 -13.90 6.15 -27.05
CA LYS A 48 -14.23 5.42 -25.83
C LYS A 48 -15.40 4.45 -26.01
N GLU A 49 -16.44 4.90 -26.70
CA GLU A 49 -17.63 4.10 -26.98
C GLU A 49 -17.30 2.89 -27.85
N ASN A 50 -16.43 3.07 -28.84
CA ASN A 50 -16.01 2.00 -29.75
C ASN A 50 -14.93 1.09 -29.15
N TRP A 51 -14.02 1.63 -28.35
CA TRP A 51 -12.95 0.89 -27.72
C TRP A 51 -13.47 -0.18 -26.75
N ARG A 52 -14.46 0.16 -25.92
CA ARG A 52 -15.02 -0.77 -24.91
C ARG A 52 -15.50 -2.11 -25.50
N PRO A 53 -16.45 -2.14 -26.44
CA PRO A 53 -16.92 -3.39 -27.01
C PRO A 53 -15.82 -4.12 -27.79
N MET A 54 -14.91 -3.39 -28.42
CA MET A 54 -13.79 -3.99 -29.11
C MET A 54 -12.88 -4.75 -28.15
N ILE A 55 -12.42 -4.11 -27.05
CA ILE A 55 -11.50 -4.74 -26.09
C ILE A 55 -12.17 -5.93 -25.38
N VAL A 56 -13.44 -5.79 -25.02
CA VAL A 56 -14.22 -6.89 -24.41
C VAL A 56 -14.32 -8.08 -25.36
N GLY A 57 -14.60 -7.83 -26.64
CA GLY A 57 -14.64 -8.85 -27.67
C GLY A 57 -13.29 -9.58 -27.83
N GLN A 58 -12.18 -8.83 -27.83
CA GLN A 58 -10.83 -9.40 -27.87
C GLN A 58 -10.50 -10.23 -26.63
N LEU A 59 -10.80 -9.73 -25.43
CA LEU A 59 -10.58 -10.49 -24.19
C LEU A 59 -11.31 -11.84 -24.23
N LYS A 60 -12.59 -11.83 -24.58
CA LYS A 60 -13.41 -13.04 -24.68
C LYS A 60 -12.88 -14.00 -25.77
N ALA A 61 -12.48 -13.47 -26.94
CA ALA A 61 -11.94 -14.27 -28.04
C ALA A 61 -10.61 -14.95 -27.68
N HIS A 62 -9.82 -14.37 -26.80
CA HIS A 62 -8.57 -14.93 -26.27
C HIS A 62 -8.76 -15.78 -25.00
N GLY A 63 -9.99 -16.04 -24.58
CA GLY A 63 -10.30 -16.85 -23.39
C GLY A 63 -10.00 -16.15 -22.07
N MET A 64 -9.80 -14.85 -22.08
CA MET A 64 -9.61 -14.06 -20.86
C MET A 64 -10.97 -13.83 -20.20
N ASN A 65 -11.08 -14.17 -18.94
CA ASN A 65 -12.32 -14.12 -18.17
C ASN A 65 -12.28 -13.19 -16.97
N THR A 66 -11.20 -12.46 -16.73
CA THR A 66 -11.01 -11.61 -15.57
C THR A 66 -10.19 -10.37 -15.94
N LEU A 67 -10.58 -9.22 -15.42
CA LEU A 67 -9.80 -7.98 -15.46
C LEU A 67 -8.95 -7.91 -14.19
N GLY A 68 -7.65 -7.93 -14.36
CA GLY A 68 -6.69 -7.81 -13.25
C GLY A 68 -6.55 -6.37 -12.75
N ASN A 69 -5.78 -6.22 -11.67
CA ASN A 69 -5.37 -4.91 -11.18
C ASN A 69 -4.66 -4.12 -12.29
N TRP A 70 -4.78 -2.79 -12.27
CA TRP A 70 -4.30 -1.84 -13.31
C TRP A 70 -4.99 -1.95 -14.69
N SER A 71 -6.03 -2.75 -14.83
CA SER A 71 -6.92 -2.62 -15.98
C SER A 71 -7.61 -1.24 -15.94
N SER A 72 -8.07 -0.78 -17.10
CA SER A 72 -8.79 0.50 -17.16
C SER A 72 -10.08 0.46 -16.33
N ASP A 73 -10.24 1.43 -15.42
CA ASP A 73 -11.44 1.58 -14.60
C ASP A 73 -12.72 1.74 -15.42
N GLU A 74 -12.59 2.19 -16.67
CA GLU A 74 -13.70 2.34 -17.61
C GLU A 74 -14.32 1.00 -18.03
N LEU A 75 -13.65 -0.12 -17.75
CA LEU A 75 -14.15 -1.48 -18.00
C LEU A 75 -14.87 -2.08 -16.79
N PHE A 76 -14.63 -1.55 -15.58
CA PHE A 76 -15.17 -2.12 -14.35
C PHE A 76 -16.69 -1.89 -14.25
N GLY A 77 -17.43 -2.94 -13.89
CA GLY A 77 -18.89 -2.90 -13.72
C GLY A 77 -19.70 -2.67 -15.00
N THR A 78 -19.03 -2.56 -16.16
CA THR A 78 -19.70 -2.25 -17.45
C THR A 78 -19.58 -3.35 -18.50
N THR A 79 -18.83 -4.41 -18.23
CA THR A 79 -18.42 -5.39 -19.25
C THR A 79 -18.88 -6.82 -18.99
N GLU A 80 -19.54 -7.08 -17.87
CA GLU A 80 -19.90 -8.42 -17.43
C GLU A 80 -18.68 -9.38 -17.37
N ILE A 81 -17.50 -8.82 -17.06
CA ILE A 81 -16.28 -9.58 -16.82
C ILE A 81 -15.89 -9.35 -15.37
N PRO A 82 -15.67 -10.41 -14.59
CA PRO A 82 -15.17 -10.26 -13.21
C PRO A 82 -13.89 -9.43 -13.15
N TYR A 83 -13.74 -8.63 -12.09
CA TYR A 83 -12.58 -7.76 -11.97
C TYR A 83 -12.06 -7.62 -10.53
N VAL A 84 -10.79 -7.25 -10.44
CA VAL A 84 -10.12 -6.81 -9.22
C VAL A 84 -9.73 -5.36 -9.38
N THR A 85 -9.94 -4.54 -8.37
CA THR A 85 -9.52 -3.13 -8.36
C THR A 85 -8.60 -2.82 -7.18
N SER A 86 -7.73 -1.84 -7.33
CA SER A 86 -6.92 -1.34 -6.21
C SER A 86 -7.78 -0.59 -5.21
N LEU A 87 -7.37 -0.61 -3.94
CA LEU A 87 -7.79 0.42 -3.00
C LEU A 87 -7.35 1.79 -3.55
N PRO A 88 -8.20 2.82 -3.42
CA PRO A 88 -7.85 4.19 -3.83
C PRO A 88 -6.57 4.66 -3.12
N GLU A 89 -6.48 4.39 -1.84
CA GLU A 89 -5.35 4.70 -1.00
C GLU A 89 -5.21 3.66 0.12
N PHE A 90 -3.98 3.29 0.47
CA PHE A 90 -3.74 2.42 1.63
C PHE A 90 -3.71 3.28 2.90
N PRO A 91 -4.30 2.81 4.02
CA PRO A 91 -4.28 3.57 5.27
C PRO A 91 -2.85 3.92 5.70
N THR A 92 -2.63 5.18 6.03
CA THR A 92 -1.33 5.72 6.44
C THR A 92 -1.46 6.48 7.75
N THR A 93 -0.34 6.72 8.41
CA THR A 93 -0.23 7.57 9.60
C THR A 93 0.87 8.60 9.39
N LYS A 94 0.79 9.74 10.07
CA LYS A 94 1.84 10.79 10.02
C LYS A 94 3.18 10.25 10.47
N GLN A 95 3.17 9.38 11.49
CA GLN A 95 4.35 8.72 12.00
C GLN A 95 4.36 7.26 11.55
N ASN A 96 5.36 6.89 10.74
CA ASN A 96 5.56 5.49 10.33
C ASN A 96 6.46 4.76 11.33
N ILE A 97 6.28 3.46 11.42
CA ILE A 97 7.16 2.57 12.20
C ILE A 97 8.47 2.35 11.46
N PHE A 98 8.39 2.00 10.19
CA PHE A 98 9.54 1.70 9.35
C PHE A 98 9.22 1.99 7.89
N ARG A 99 10.05 2.77 7.21
CA ARG A 99 9.81 3.18 5.83
C ARG A 99 8.37 3.70 5.66
N ASP A 100 7.57 3.04 4.81
CA ASP A 100 6.15 3.32 4.58
C ASP A 100 5.20 2.38 5.35
N PHE A 101 5.69 1.65 6.38
CA PHE A 101 4.85 0.87 7.28
C PHE A 101 4.26 1.78 8.36
N PRO A 102 2.93 1.94 8.41
CA PRO A 102 2.27 2.87 9.33
C PRO A 102 2.26 2.38 10.78
N ASP A 103 1.92 3.28 11.71
CA ASP A 103 1.62 2.94 13.10
C ASP A 103 0.21 2.35 13.20
N VAL A 104 0.08 1.05 12.92
CA VAL A 104 -1.21 0.34 12.73
C VAL A 104 -2.09 0.31 13.99
N PHE A 105 -1.56 0.61 15.16
CA PHE A 105 -2.34 0.71 16.40
C PHE A 105 -2.71 2.16 16.76
N ASN A 106 -2.39 3.12 15.89
CA ASN A 106 -2.78 4.51 16.05
C ASN A 106 -4.21 4.72 15.56
N GLU A 107 -4.99 5.56 16.26
CA GLU A 107 -6.36 5.91 15.85
C GLU A 107 -6.40 6.50 14.43
N GLU A 108 -5.38 7.28 14.04
CA GLU A 108 -5.27 7.85 12.69
C GLU A 108 -5.30 6.75 11.61
N TYR A 109 -4.71 5.58 11.86
CA TYR A 109 -4.76 4.45 10.94
C TYR A 109 -6.18 3.93 10.76
N GLU A 110 -6.91 3.75 11.87
CA GLU A 110 -8.29 3.27 11.85
C GLU A 110 -9.23 4.29 11.17
N GLU A 111 -9.08 5.58 11.46
CA GLU A 111 -9.84 6.66 10.83
C GLU A 111 -9.59 6.69 9.31
N THR A 112 -8.33 6.62 8.89
CA THR A 112 -7.96 6.57 7.47
C THR A 112 -8.53 5.33 6.79
N ALA A 113 -8.47 4.17 7.44
CA ALA A 113 -9.04 2.93 6.92
C ALA A 113 -10.56 3.04 6.74
N LYS A 114 -11.27 3.60 7.73
CA LYS A 114 -12.72 3.84 7.64
C LYS A 114 -13.08 4.78 6.50
N LYS A 115 -12.33 5.87 6.34
CA LYS A 115 -12.52 6.80 5.23
C LYS A 115 -12.35 6.11 3.88
N ASN A 116 -11.25 5.37 3.71
CA ASN A 116 -10.98 4.65 2.46
C ASN A 116 -12.05 3.59 2.17
N ALA A 117 -12.55 2.90 3.21
CA ALA A 117 -13.63 1.94 3.05
C ALA A 117 -14.94 2.58 2.55
N GLN A 118 -15.23 3.81 2.94
CA GLN A 118 -16.40 4.55 2.44
C GLN A 118 -16.32 4.82 0.93
N GLU A 119 -15.14 5.05 0.40
CA GLU A 119 -14.92 5.26 -1.05
C GLU A 119 -15.20 4.00 -1.87
N LEU A 120 -15.18 2.83 -1.23
CA LEU A 120 -15.48 1.54 -1.86
C LEU A 120 -16.98 1.21 -1.86
N ALA A 121 -17.78 1.89 -1.06
CA ALA A 121 -19.20 1.61 -0.91
C ALA A 121 -19.98 1.54 -2.24
N PRO A 122 -19.73 2.38 -3.26
CA PRO A 122 -20.44 2.29 -4.55
C PRO A 122 -20.25 0.95 -5.28
N ARG A 123 -19.18 0.21 -4.96
CA ARG A 123 -18.86 -1.08 -5.59
C ARG A 123 -19.20 -2.29 -4.71
N ALA A 124 -19.66 -2.07 -3.48
CA ALA A 124 -19.89 -3.14 -2.50
C ALA A 124 -20.89 -4.20 -2.97
N ASN A 125 -21.83 -3.82 -3.84
CA ASN A 125 -22.87 -4.70 -4.38
C ASN A 125 -22.67 -5.03 -5.86
N ASP A 126 -21.51 -4.74 -6.45
CA ASP A 126 -21.22 -5.10 -7.83
C ASP A 126 -20.94 -6.61 -7.93
N PRO A 127 -21.81 -7.40 -8.60
CA PRO A 127 -21.65 -8.85 -8.68
C PRO A 127 -20.41 -9.29 -9.48
N TRP A 128 -19.80 -8.39 -10.23
CA TRP A 128 -18.61 -8.67 -11.04
C TRP A 128 -17.31 -8.36 -10.30
N MET A 129 -17.37 -7.69 -9.15
CA MET A 129 -16.18 -7.40 -8.36
C MET A 129 -15.76 -8.62 -7.53
N ILE A 130 -14.58 -9.17 -7.82
CA ILE A 130 -14.00 -10.31 -7.09
C ILE A 130 -13.40 -9.86 -5.76
N GLY A 131 -12.76 -8.68 -5.73
CA GLY A 131 -12.09 -8.17 -4.54
C GLY A 131 -11.18 -6.98 -4.82
N TYR A 132 -10.45 -6.60 -3.78
CA TYR A 132 -9.53 -5.47 -3.81
C TYR A 132 -8.08 -5.91 -3.76
N PHE A 133 -7.26 -5.24 -4.54
CA PHE A 133 -5.82 -5.27 -4.41
C PHE A 133 -5.41 -4.24 -3.35
N LEU A 134 -4.96 -4.72 -2.20
CA LEU A 134 -4.79 -3.85 -1.02
C LEU A 134 -3.67 -2.84 -1.21
N ARG A 135 -2.51 -3.30 -1.67
CA ARG A 135 -1.33 -2.45 -1.89
C ARG A 135 -0.36 -3.13 -2.85
N ASN A 136 0.30 -2.35 -3.68
CA ASN A 136 1.34 -2.85 -4.55
C ASN A 136 2.72 -2.53 -3.97
N GLU A 137 3.55 -3.55 -3.82
CA GLU A 137 4.98 -3.44 -3.54
C GLU A 137 5.35 -2.38 -2.49
N PRO A 138 4.85 -2.48 -1.24
CA PRO A 138 5.22 -1.52 -0.21
C PRO A 138 6.73 -1.61 0.06
N SER A 139 7.38 -0.47 0.30
CA SER A 139 8.85 -0.41 0.39
C SER A 139 9.43 -1.22 1.55
N TRP A 140 8.64 -1.47 2.60
CA TRP A 140 9.03 -2.33 3.72
C TRP A 140 9.11 -3.81 3.35
N ALA A 141 8.34 -4.27 2.35
CA ALA A 141 8.33 -5.68 1.93
C ALA A 141 9.62 -6.10 1.19
N PHE A 142 10.44 -5.15 0.77
CA PHE A 142 11.73 -5.41 0.12
C PHE A 142 12.91 -5.48 1.11
N VAL A 143 12.64 -5.82 2.36
CA VAL A 143 13.67 -5.98 3.38
C VAL A 143 13.72 -7.42 3.84
N ASP A 144 14.84 -8.09 3.56
CA ASP A 144 15.05 -9.46 3.98
C ASP A 144 15.07 -9.58 5.51
N ASN A 145 14.39 -10.62 6.00
CA ASN A 145 14.31 -10.94 7.43
C ASN A 145 13.78 -9.78 8.31
N LEU A 146 12.93 -8.92 7.77
CA LEU A 146 12.30 -7.83 8.51
C LEU A 146 11.51 -8.37 9.70
N VAL A 147 11.78 -7.81 10.88
CA VAL A 147 10.99 -8.00 12.10
C VAL A 147 10.43 -6.64 12.50
N LEU A 148 9.16 -6.40 12.22
CA LEU A 148 8.52 -5.08 12.44
C LEU A 148 8.56 -4.63 13.89
N ALA A 149 8.48 -5.55 14.85
CA ALA A 149 8.63 -5.23 16.27
C ALA A 149 10.04 -4.75 16.64
N ASP A 150 11.09 -5.25 16.00
CA ASP A 150 12.46 -4.71 16.17
C ASP A 150 12.52 -3.27 15.66
N GLU A 151 11.94 -2.99 14.50
CA GLU A 151 11.88 -1.64 13.94
C GLU A 151 11.04 -0.72 14.83
N THR A 152 9.97 -1.25 15.43
CA THR A 152 9.15 -0.52 16.42
C THR A 152 9.97 -0.09 17.62
N LEU A 153 10.80 -0.97 18.19
CA LEU A 153 11.67 -0.64 19.32
C LEU A 153 12.84 0.26 18.89
N TYR A 154 13.34 0.12 17.67
CA TYR A 154 14.44 0.94 17.16
C TYR A 154 13.98 2.37 16.77
N ASN A 155 12.73 2.56 16.37
CA ASN A 155 12.20 3.87 16.03
C ASN A 155 12.32 4.82 17.25
N PRO A 156 12.91 6.02 17.11
CA PRO A 156 13.06 6.96 18.23
C PRO A 156 11.73 7.57 18.69
N ALA A 157 10.70 7.54 17.84
CA ALA A 157 9.41 8.10 18.17
C ALA A 157 8.64 7.23 19.16
N ARG A 158 7.83 7.86 19.99
CA ARG A 158 6.87 7.19 20.85
C ARG A 158 5.59 6.92 20.08
N THR A 159 5.54 5.76 19.40
CA THR A 159 4.43 5.34 18.56
C THR A 159 3.45 4.47 19.34
N SER A 160 2.19 4.39 18.87
CA SER A 160 1.18 3.51 19.49
C SER A 160 1.59 2.03 19.44
N CYS A 161 2.23 1.61 18.34
CA CYS A 161 2.85 0.28 18.26
C CYS A 161 3.88 0.05 19.36
N LYS A 162 4.77 1.03 19.62
CA LYS A 162 5.78 0.92 20.68
C LYS A 162 5.14 0.84 22.06
N GLU A 163 4.17 1.70 22.34
CA GLU A 163 3.44 1.67 23.62
C GLU A 163 2.75 0.33 23.85
N LYS A 164 2.06 -0.19 22.83
CA LYS A 164 1.38 -1.46 22.91
C LYS A 164 2.34 -2.65 23.08
N LEU A 165 3.49 -2.62 22.40
CA LEU A 165 4.53 -3.63 22.56
C LEU A 165 5.08 -3.63 23.99
N ILE A 166 5.44 -2.47 24.53
CA ILE A 166 5.98 -2.35 25.89
C ILE A 166 4.95 -2.80 26.91
N ALA A 167 3.70 -2.35 26.82
CA ALA A 167 2.62 -2.78 27.72
C ALA A 167 2.43 -4.31 27.70
N ARG A 168 2.50 -4.93 26.52
CA ARG A 168 2.45 -6.40 26.39
C ARG A 168 3.63 -7.10 27.08
N MET A 169 4.81 -6.52 27.04
CA MET A 169 5.97 -7.07 27.72
C MET A 169 5.87 -6.89 29.23
N GLU A 170 5.37 -5.76 29.70
CA GLU A 170 5.06 -5.52 31.10
C GLU A 170 4.03 -6.55 31.62
N GLU A 171 2.97 -6.78 30.89
CA GLU A 171 1.95 -7.78 31.22
C GLU A 171 2.52 -9.21 31.25
N LYS A 172 3.34 -9.59 30.24
CA LYS A 172 3.88 -10.93 30.11
C LYS A 172 4.92 -11.24 31.20
N TYR A 173 5.86 -10.33 31.44
CA TYR A 173 7.02 -10.59 32.29
C TYR A 173 6.86 -10.09 33.72
N GLN A 174 5.94 -9.18 34.00
CA GLN A 174 5.61 -8.61 35.32
C GLN A 174 6.76 -7.87 36.01
N SER A 175 8.01 -8.15 35.68
CA SER A 175 9.19 -7.47 36.19
C SER A 175 10.28 -7.32 35.12
N ILE A 176 11.09 -6.27 35.26
CA ILE A 176 12.21 -6.04 34.35
C ILE A 176 13.26 -7.14 34.46
N ASP A 177 13.49 -7.70 35.64
CA ASP A 177 14.44 -8.78 35.84
C ASP A 177 14.02 -10.06 35.11
N ALA A 178 12.72 -10.38 35.09
CA ALA A 178 12.20 -11.51 34.34
C ALA A 178 12.36 -11.32 32.83
N LEU A 179 12.08 -10.10 32.32
CA LEU A 179 12.31 -9.76 30.92
C LEU A 179 13.81 -9.85 30.58
N ASN A 180 14.68 -9.25 31.39
CA ASN A 180 16.12 -9.26 31.17
C ASN A 180 16.68 -10.68 31.12
N LYS A 181 16.23 -11.55 32.02
CA LYS A 181 16.59 -12.96 32.01
C LYS A 181 16.14 -13.68 30.73
N ALA A 182 14.91 -13.41 30.28
CA ALA A 182 14.33 -14.02 29.08
C ALA A 182 14.98 -13.52 27.80
N TRP A 183 15.26 -12.21 27.70
CA TRP A 183 15.77 -11.57 26.50
C TRP A 183 17.30 -11.50 26.45
N ASN A 184 17.98 -11.88 27.55
CA ASN A 184 19.41 -11.69 27.71
C ASN A 184 19.85 -10.22 27.55
N THR A 185 19.23 -9.37 28.36
CA THR A 185 19.40 -7.90 28.40
C THR A 185 19.66 -7.41 29.80
N ASP A 186 19.95 -6.13 29.98
CA ASP A 186 20.31 -5.46 31.22
C ASP A 186 19.58 -4.14 31.44
N PHE A 187 18.33 -4.02 31.00
CA PHE A 187 17.50 -2.83 31.19
C PHE A 187 17.27 -2.55 32.68
N VAL A 188 17.29 -1.26 33.04
CA VAL A 188 16.99 -0.84 34.41
C VAL A 188 15.50 -0.87 34.69
N SER A 189 14.68 -0.56 33.68
CA SER A 189 13.22 -0.57 33.76
C SER A 189 12.61 -0.77 32.38
N PHE A 190 11.31 -1.05 32.32
CA PHE A 190 10.58 -1.10 31.04
C PHE A 190 10.60 0.23 30.28
N ALA A 191 10.81 1.36 30.99
CA ALA A 191 10.95 2.68 30.35
C ALA A 191 12.16 2.75 29.42
N ASP A 192 13.19 1.91 29.59
CA ASP A 192 14.34 1.88 28.71
C ASP A 192 13.99 1.36 27.29
N LEU A 193 12.90 0.62 27.15
CA LEU A 193 12.39 0.18 25.85
C LEU A 193 11.83 1.32 24.99
N TYR A 194 11.55 2.49 25.58
CA TYR A 194 11.18 3.67 24.80
C TYR A 194 12.35 4.31 24.08
N ARG A 195 13.58 4.06 24.54
CA ARG A 195 14.79 4.44 23.81
C ARG A 195 15.02 3.49 22.65
N PRO A 196 15.68 3.91 21.55
CA PRO A 196 15.97 3.04 20.42
C PRO A 196 16.72 1.77 20.84
N GLN A 197 16.09 0.62 20.64
CA GLN A 197 16.69 -0.69 20.90
C GLN A 197 16.88 -1.43 19.57
N LYS A 198 18.08 -1.90 19.32
CA LYS A 198 18.43 -2.53 18.05
C LYS A 198 18.46 -4.05 18.16
N GLU A 199 17.81 -4.71 17.18
CA GLU A 199 17.94 -6.16 16.97
C GLU A 199 17.62 -7.01 18.21
N ILE A 200 16.57 -6.66 18.93
CA ILE A 200 16.13 -7.40 20.14
C ILE A 200 15.85 -8.87 19.80
N SER A 201 15.24 -9.14 18.65
CA SER A 201 14.96 -10.52 18.20
C SER A 201 16.18 -11.41 18.05
N LYS A 202 17.38 -10.84 18.02
CA LYS A 202 18.65 -11.59 17.94
C LYS A 202 19.28 -11.92 19.29
N ARG A 203 18.72 -11.43 20.40
CA ARG A 203 19.28 -11.57 21.75
C ARG A 203 19.08 -12.96 22.35
N SER A 204 17.88 -13.53 22.15
CA SER A 204 17.52 -14.86 22.67
C SER A 204 16.36 -15.43 21.85
N ASP A 205 16.07 -16.73 22.05
CA ASP A 205 14.88 -17.36 21.44
C ASP A 205 13.58 -16.78 22.00
N ALA A 206 13.53 -16.42 23.28
CA ALA A 206 12.37 -15.77 23.87
C ALA A 206 12.13 -14.38 23.26
N ALA A 207 13.15 -13.56 23.13
CA ALA A 207 13.06 -12.26 22.48
C ALA A 207 12.63 -12.39 21.01
N LYS A 208 13.17 -13.37 20.28
CA LYS A 208 12.80 -13.66 18.91
C LYS A 208 11.31 -14.02 18.76
N GLU A 209 10.81 -14.88 19.64
CA GLU A 209 9.38 -15.28 19.62
C GLU A 209 8.48 -14.10 19.95
N ASP A 210 8.82 -13.29 20.96
CA ASP A 210 8.04 -12.10 21.32
C ASP A 210 7.98 -11.09 20.18
N MET A 211 9.11 -10.77 19.56
CA MET A 211 9.14 -9.83 18.44
C MET A 211 8.38 -10.37 17.23
N ARG A 212 8.48 -11.65 16.93
CA ARG A 212 7.73 -12.27 15.84
C ARG A 212 6.23 -12.33 16.12
N ALA A 213 5.84 -12.66 17.36
CA ALA A 213 4.44 -12.67 17.75
C ALA A 213 3.82 -11.30 17.61
N PHE A 214 4.48 -10.25 18.11
CA PHE A 214 3.98 -8.89 17.96
C PHE A 214 3.98 -8.42 16.50
N SER A 215 4.99 -8.77 15.72
CA SER A 215 5.01 -8.44 14.28
C SER A 215 3.84 -9.06 13.51
N ARG A 216 3.39 -10.27 13.89
CA ARG A 216 2.19 -10.88 13.28
C ARG A 216 0.91 -10.10 13.61
N ASP A 217 0.83 -9.52 14.81
CA ASP A 217 -0.34 -8.72 15.19
C ASP A 217 -0.37 -7.35 14.50
N MET A 218 0.77 -6.89 13.96
CA MET A 218 0.88 -5.66 13.18
C MET A 218 0.47 -5.85 11.71
N LEU A 219 0.47 -7.08 11.21
CA LEU A 219 0.11 -7.44 9.82
C LEU A 219 -1.35 -7.81 9.67
#